data_017b985299f1f3115a0449e9c0dec77a
#
_entry.id   017b985299f1f3115a0449e9c0dec77a
#
_cell.length_a   1.000
_cell.length_b   1.000
_cell.length_c   1.000
_cell.angle_alpha   90.00
_cell.angle_beta   90.00
_cell.angle_gamma   90.00
#
_symmetry.space_group_name_H-M   'P 1'
#
loop_
_entity.id
_entity.type
_entity.pdbx_description
1 polymer ?
#
loop_
_entity_poly.entity_id
_entity_poly.type
_entity_poly.pdbx_seq_one_letter_code
_entity_poly.pdbx_strand_id
1 'polypeptide(L)'
;MLVRMYLRWAERTGMSATVLDEMPGEEAGIKAATIQFTGENAYGLLSGETGVHRLVRISPFDQAARRHTSFASVFVIPEIDDRIEINIRPEDLRVDTFRSGGKGGQNVNKVETAVRITHLPTNIVVACQAQRSQGKNRELAMKMLRSRLYDEEVKKRQAETDRLDESKLDISFGSQIRSYILQPYRLIKDHRTKFSVGDVDRVLDGDLDPFIRSYLMAKKTKGKLEIEPDDDGDVA
;
A
#
# COMPACT_ATOMS: atom_id res chain seq x y z
N MET A 1 -10.94 -16.87 10.22
CA MET A 1 -12.24 -16.33 9.78
C MET A 1 -12.06 -15.31 8.65
N LEU A 2 -11.42 -14.17 8.88
CA LEU A 2 -11.26 -13.11 7.88
C LEU A 2 -10.60 -13.60 6.59
N VAL A 3 -9.50 -14.36 6.64
CA VAL A 3 -8.85 -14.94 5.46
C VAL A 3 -9.86 -15.70 4.59
N ARG A 4 -10.61 -16.63 5.18
CA ARG A 4 -11.63 -17.38 4.45
C ARG A 4 -12.71 -16.47 3.87
N MET A 5 -13.16 -15.46 4.62
CA MET A 5 -14.18 -14.50 4.17
C MET A 5 -13.71 -13.75 2.91
N TYR A 6 -12.48 -13.26 2.90
CA TYR A 6 -11.92 -12.55 1.74
C TYR A 6 -11.67 -13.46 0.54
N LEU A 7 -11.21 -14.70 0.76
CA LEU A 7 -11.06 -15.68 -0.33
C LEU A 7 -12.43 -16.01 -0.98
N ARG A 8 -13.46 -16.22 -0.16
CA ARG A 8 -14.83 -16.44 -0.65
C ARG A 8 -15.40 -15.23 -1.39
N TRP A 9 -15.09 -14.03 -0.92
CA TRP A 9 -15.48 -12.81 -1.62
C TRP A 9 -14.83 -12.73 -3.00
N ALA A 10 -13.54 -13.06 -3.12
CA ALA A 10 -12.85 -13.09 -4.41
C ALA A 10 -13.48 -14.12 -5.37
N GLU A 11 -13.79 -15.33 -4.90
CA GLU A 11 -14.49 -16.34 -5.69
C GLU A 11 -15.85 -15.83 -6.22
N ARG A 12 -16.63 -15.14 -5.37
CA ARG A 12 -17.95 -14.60 -5.74
C ARG A 12 -17.88 -13.45 -6.73
N THR A 13 -16.84 -12.64 -6.64
CA THR A 13 -16.63 -11.47 -7.54
C THR A 13 -15.85 -11.81 -8.81
N GLY A 14 -15.40 -13.08 -8.97
CA GLY A 14 -14.61 -13.53 -10.12
C GLY A 14 -13.17 -13.01 -10.09
N MET A 15 -12.69 -12.55 -8.94
CA MET A 15 -11.29 -12.14 -8.76
C MET A 15 -10.42 -13.36 -8.43
N SER A 16 -9.15 -13.30 -8.86
CA SER A 16 -8.16 -14.28 -8.44
C SER A 16 -7.60 -13.87 -7.07
N ALA A 17 -7.52 -14.82 -6.14
CA ALA A 17 -6.92 -14.63 -4.84
C ALA A 17 -5.91 -15.73 -4.56
N THR A 18 -4.68 -15.34 -4.17
CA THR A 18 -3.59 -16.26 -3.85
C THR A 18 -3.05 -15.93 -2.47
N VAL A 19 -2.98 -16.92 -1.59
CA VAL A 19 -2.31 -16.76 -0.29
C VAL A 19 -0.81 -16.85 -0.55
N LEU A 20 -0.09 -15.75 -0.34
CA LEU A 20 1.37 -15.67 -0.53
C LEU A 20 2.12 -16.17 0.69
N ASP A 21 1.60 -15.86 1.88
CA ASP A 21 2.21 -16.24 3.15
C ASP A 21 1.14 -16.45 4.21
N GLU A 22 1.35 -17.42 5.09
CA GLU A 22 0.46 -17.72 6.21
C GLU A 22 1.29 -18.16 7.41
N MET A 23 1.19 -17.42 8.48
CA MET A 23 1.82 -17.73 9.76
C MET A 23 0.79 -18.32 10.72
N PRO A 24 0.95 -19.57 11.17
CA PRO A 24 0.04 -20.16 12.13
C PRO A 24 0.14 -19.47 13.50
N GLY A 25 -0.96 -19.48 14.24
CA GLY A 25 -0.98 -19.06 15.64
C GLY A 25 -0.28 -20.07 16.54
N GLU A 26 0.16 -19.64 17.72
CA GLU A 26 0.89 -20.48 18.67
C GLU A 26 0.05 -21.64 19.19
N GLU A 27 -1.22 -21.39 19.51
CA GLU A 27 -2.14 -22.43 20.03
C GLU A 27 -3.12 -22.88 18.94
N ALA A 28 -3.69 -21.96 18.19
CA ALA A 28 -4.66 -22.26 17.13
C ALA A 28 -4.88 -21.06 16.17
N GLY A 29 -5.35 -21.36 14.96
CA GLY A 29 -5.73 -20.37 13.97
C GLY A 29 -4.53 -19.76 13.24
N ILE A 30 -4.72 -18.56 12.69
CA ILE A 30 -3.74 -17.84 11.87
C ILE A 30 -3.35 -16.57 12.61
N LYS A 31 -2.04 -16.34 12.80
CA LYS A 31 -1.48 -15.13 13.40
C LYS A 31 -1.39 -14.01 12.37
N ALA A 32 -0.91 -14.32 11.18
CA ALA A 32 -0.81 -13.40 10.06
C ALA A 32 -1.00 -14.13 8.74
N ALA A 33 -1.52 -13.44 7.73
CA ALA A 33 -1.58 -13.96 6.37
C ALA A 33 -1.46 -12.80 5.37
N THR A 34 -0.78 -13.06 4.25
CA THR A 34 -0.68 -12.15 3.12
C THR A 34 -1.41 -12.77 1.93
N ILE A 35 -2.38 -12.04 1.38
CA ILE A 35 -3.20 -12.50 0.28
C ILE A 35 -3.07 -11.50 -0.87
N GLN A 36 -2.70 -11.97 -2.05
CA GLN A 36 -2.70 -11.21 -3.28
C GLN A 36 -4.06 -11.35 -3.97
N PHE A 37 -4.67 -10.23 -4.32
CA PHE A 37 -5.91 -10.17 -5.09
C PHE A 37 -5.62 -9.57 -6.46
N THR A 38 -6.04 -10.27 -7.52
CA THR A 38 -5.89 -9.80 -8.90
C THR A 38 -7.26 -9.72 -9.57
N GLY A 39 -7.61 -8.52 -10.04
CA GLY A 39 -8.87 -8.27 -10.70
C GLY A 39 -9.11 -6.79 -10.95
N GLU A 40 -10.15 -6.50 -11.70
CA GLU A 40 -10.52 -5.12 -12.03
C GLU A 40 -10.94 -4.36 -10.76
N ASN A 41 -10.33 -3.20 -10.52
CA ASN A 41 -10.59 -2.35 -9.36
C ASN A 41 -10.38 -3.01 -7.98
N ALA A 42 -9.60 -4.09 -7.88
CA ALA A 42 -9.38 -4.84 -6.63
C ALA A 42 -8.95 -3.94 -5.47
N TYR A 43 -7.93 -3.08 -5.67
CA TYR A 43 -7.49 -2.13 -4.66
C TYR A 43 -8.57 -1.13 -4.26
N GLY A 44 -9.29 -0.56 -5.25
CA GLY A 44 -10.36 0.41 -4.99
C GLY A 44 -11.48 -0.17 -4.12
N LEU A 45 -11.87 -1.41 -4.36
CA LEU A 45 -12.89 -2.12 -3.60
C LEU A 45 -12.42 -2.49 -2.20
N LEU A 46 -11.21 -3.06 -2.08
CA LEU A 46 -10.66 -3.56 -0.81
C LEU A 46 -10.07 -2.46 0.07
N SER A 47 -9.71 -1.29 -0.47
CA SER A 47 -9.09 -0.20 0.31
C SER A 47 -9.93 0.22 1.53
N GLY A 48 -11.25 0.07 1.44
CA GLY A 48 -12.17 0.32 2.54
C GLY A 48 -12.12 -0.72 3.66
N GLU A 49 -11.48 -1.85 3.46
CA GLU A 49 -11.35 -2.91 4.48
C GLU A 49 -10.13 -2.70 5.39
N THR A 50 -9.28 -1.71 5.08
CA THR A 50 -8.14 -1.34 5.93
C THR A 50 -8.62 -0.82 7.27
N GLY A 51 -8.15 -1.44 8.36
CA GLY A 51 -8.46 -1.07 9.73
C GLY A 51 -8.57 -2.27 10.66
N VAL A 52 -9.07 -2.02 11.87
CA VAL A 52 -9.24 -3.05 12.91
C VAL A 52 -10.61 -3.69 12.81
N HIS A 53 -10.65 -5.01 12.83
CA HIS A 53 -11.85 -5.83 12.85
C HIS A 53 -11.99 -6.51 14.22
N ARG A 54 -13.13 -6.35 14.89
CA ARG A 54 -13.44 -6.90 16.20
C ARG A 54 -14.35 -8.12 16.05
N LEU A 55 -13.96 -9.25 16.64
CA LEU A 55 -14.76 -10.47 16.71
C LEU A 55 -15.18 -10.74 18.13
N VAL A 56 -16.46 -10.91 18.36
CA VAL A 56 -17.06 -11.29 19.65
C VAL A 56 -17.77 -12.63 19.48
N ARG A 57 -17.24 -13.68 20.14
CA ARG A 57 -17.83 -15.03 20.09
C ARG A 57 -17.51 -15.83 21.35
N ILE A 58 -18.25 -16.89 21.56
CA ILE A 58 -17.84 -17.94 22.50
C ILE A 58 -16.65 -18.66 21.87
N SER A 59 -15.52 -18.73 22.61
CA SER A 59 -14.32 -19.38 22.09
C SER A 59 -14.50 -20.88 22.00
N PRO A 60 -14.27 -21.53 20.86
CA PRO A 60 -14.31 -23.00 20.77
C PRO A 60 -13.12 -23.67 21.49
N PHE A 61 -12.12 -22.89 21.91
CA PHE A 61 -10.92 -23.35 22.63
C PHE A 61 -11.04 -23.17 24.16
N ASP A 62 -12.03 -22.43 24.66
CA ASP A 62 -12.26 -22.21 26.07
C ASP A 62 -13.24 -23.27 26.62
N GLN A 63 -12.75 -24.16 27.48
CA GLN A 63 -13.54 -25.19 28.11
C GLN A 63 -14.72 -24.63 28.93
N ALA A 64 -14.61 -23.41 29.46
CA ALA A 64 -15.66 -22.71 30.18
C ALA A 64 -16.71 -22.04 29.28
N ALA A 65 -16.58 -22.17 27.95
CA ALA A 65 -17.49 -21.59 26.96
C ALA A 65 -17.75 -20.08 27.15
N ARG A 66 -16.76 -19.34 27.62
CA ARG A 66 -16.87 -17.90 27.86
C ARG A 66 -16.83 -17.12 26.55
N ARG A 67 -17.47 -15.97 26.57
CA ARG A 67 -17.42 -14.99 25.45
C ARG A 67 -16.06 -14.29 25.45
N HIS A 68 -15.39 -14.32 24.30
CA HIS A 68 -14.12 -13.67 24.08
C HIS A 68 -14.21 -12.63 22.96
N THR A 69 -13.44 -11.57 23.10
CA THR A 69 -13.25 -10.56 22.06
C THR A 69 -11.84 -10.72 21.47
N SER A 70 -11.77 -10.79 20.16
CA SER A 70 -10.51 -10.86 19.42
C SER A 70 -10.45 -9.74 18.37
N PHE A 71 -9.27 -9.20 18.15
CA PHE A 71 -9.01 -8.17 17.16
C PHE A 71 -8.09 -8.69 16.08
N ALA A 72 -8.32 -8.25 14.85
CA ALA A 72 -7.43 -8.47 13.73
C ALA A 72 -7.31 -7.17 12.90
N SER A 73 -6.11 -6.81 12.55
CA SER A 73 -5.85 -5.69 11.64
C SER A 73 -5.82 -6.19 10.21
N VAL A 74 -6.51 -5.51 9.32
CA VAL A 74 -6.43 -5.68 7.87
C VAL A 74 -5.74 -4.46 7.29
N PHE A 75 -4.77 -4.70 6.42
CA PHE A 75 -4.04 -3.65 5.73
C PHE A 75 -4.01 -3.95 4.23
N VAL A 76 -4.50 -3.03 3.43
CA VAL A 76 -4.61 -3.18 1.98
C VAL A 76 -3.66 -2.19 1.30
N ILE A 77 -2.73 -2.72 0.52
CA ILE A 77 -1.78 -1.94 -0.28
C ILE A 77 -1.95 -2.28 -1.76
N PRO A 78 -1.76 -1.32 -2.66
CA PRO A 78 -1.67 -1.64 -4.07
C PRO A 78 -0.36 -2.39 -4.36
N GLU A 79 -0.42 -3.39 -5.22
CA GLU A 79 0.80 -3.98 -5.78
C GLU A 79 1.39 -2.99 -6.77
N ILE A 80 2.58 -2.50 -6.47
CA ILE A 80 3.32 -1.59 -7.35
C ILE A 80 4.25 -2.46 -8.19
N ASP A 81 4.15 -2.34 -9.53
CA ASP A 81 5.11 -3.00 -10.42
C ASP A 81 6.52 -2.44 -10.12
N ASP A 82 7.45 -3.31 -9.73
CA ASP A 82 8.82 -2.96 -9.35
C ASP A 82 9.66 -2.42 -10.51
N ARG A 83 9.10 -2.43 -11.73
CA ARG A 83 9.78 -1.89 -12.90
C ARG A 83 9.70 -0.38 -12.91
N ILE A 84 10.77 0.25 -12.43
CA ILE A 84 10.97 1.69 -12.57
C ILE A 84 11.51 1.94 -13.98
N GLU A 85 10.64 2.26 -14.91
CA GLU A 85 11.04 2.69 -16.25
C GLU A 85 11.38 4.19 -16.21
N ILE A 86 12.66 4.52 -16.38
CA ILE A 86 13.12 5.91 -16.50
C ILE A 86 13.04 6.32 -17.96
N ASN A 87 11.99 7.04 -18.33
CA ASN A 87 11.83 7.62 -19.65
C ASN A 87 12.37 9.04 -19.64
N ILE A 88 13.51 9.27 -20.32
CA ILE A 88 14.14 10.58 -20.44
C ILE A 88 13.87 11.10 -21.86
N ARG A 89 13.08 12.16 -21.96
CA ARG A 89 12.82 12.83 -23.24
C ARG A 89 13.95 13.79 -23.56
N PRO A 90 14.37 13.92 -24.83
CA PRO A 90 15.40 14.87 -25.22
C PRO A 90 15.05 16.34 -24.87
N GLU A 91 13.78 16.70 -24.91
CA GLU A 91 13.23 18.03 -24.57
C GLU A 91 13.36 18.38 -23.08
N ASP A 92 13.43 17.38 -22.21
CA ASP A 92 13.60 17.54 -20.76
C ASP A 92 15.08 17.72 -20.36
N LEU A 93 15.98 17.72 -21.33
CA LEU A 93 17.41 17.79 -21.07
C LEU A 93 18.00 19.11 -21.56
N ARG A 94 18.73 19.80 -20.69
CA ARG A 94 19.67 20.84 -21.09
C ARG A 94 21.08 20.27 -21.01
N VAL A 95 21.78 20.32 -22.16
CA VAL A 95 23.14 19.81 -22.28
C VAL A 95 24.09 20.99 -22.51
N ASP A 96 24.96 21.22 -21.56
CA ASP A 96 25.99 22.26 -21.61
C ASP A 96 27.37 21.62 -21.73
N THR A 97 28.23 22.17 -22.57
CA THR A 97 29.64 21.76 -22.66
C THR A 97 30.51 22.78 -21.97
N PHE A 98 31.58 22.30 -21.35
CA PHE A 98 32.53 23.19 -20.68
C PHE A 98 33.97 22.62 -20.75
N ARG A 99 34.94 23.45 -20.43
CA ARG A 99 36.35 23.04 -20.41
C ARG A 99 36.61 22.18 -19.18
N SER A 100 37.27 21.03 -19.40
CA SER A 100 37.65 20.17 -18.27
C SER A 100 38.73 20.87 -17.43
N GLY A 101 38.49 20.96 -16.12
CA GLY A 101 39.48 21.44 -15.15
C GLY A 101 40.48 20.32 -14.79
N GLY A 102 41.76 20.58 -14.81
CA GLY A 102 42.81 19.66 -14.38
C GLY A 102 44.22 20.03 -14.78
N LYS A 103 45.24 19.40 -14.22
CA LYS A 103 46.63 19.52 -14.64
C LYS A 103 46.80 18.82 -16.00
N GLY A 104 46.66 19.56 -17.11
CA GLY A 104 46.81 19.07 -18.49
C GLY A 104 47.56 20.03 -19.37
N GLY A 105 48.16 19.54 -20.48
CA GLY A 105 48.88 20.33 -21.46
C GLY A 105 47.99 21.32 -22.26
N GLN A 106 48.57 22.11 -23.18
CA GLN A 106 47.88 23.19 -23.91
C GLN A 106 46.55 22.83 -24.56
N ASN A 107 46.29 21.56 -24.90
CA ASN A 107 45.07 21.12 -25.53
C ASN A 107 43.87 21.02 -24.54
N VAL A 108 44.11 20.79 -23.25
CA VAL A 108 43.04 20.69 -22.22
C VAL A 108 42.35 22.04 -22.01
N ASN A 109 43.10 23.14 -22.20
CA ASN A 109 42.59 24.51 -22.05
C ASN A 109 41.87 25.06 -23.29
N LYS A 110 41.91 24.35 -24.43
CA LYS A 110 41.33 24.82 -25.70
C LYS A 110 40.05 24.06 -26.10
N VAL A 111 39.87 22.85 -25.60
CA VAL A 111 38.77 21.97 -26.07
C VAL A 111 37.72 21.74 -24.96
N GLU A 112 36.48 21.97 -25.25
CA GLU A 112 35.34 21.76 -24.36
C GLU A 112 34.85 20.29 -24.43
N THR A 113 35.57 19.40 -23.76
CA THR A 113 35.25 17.96 -23.74
C THR A 113 34.36 17.56 -22.58
N ALA A 114 34.27 18.36 -21.53
CA ALA A 114 33.39 18.08 -20.39
C ALA A 114 31.91 18.39 -20.74
N VAL A 115 31.02 17.56 -20.25
CA VAL A 115 29.58 17.66 -20.50
C VAL A 115 28.82 17.73 -19.18
N ARG A 116 27.89 18.68 -19.10
CA ARG A 116 26.93 18.81 -18.02
C ARG A 116 25.54 18.59 -18.60
N ILE A 117 24.77 17.70 -17.98
CA ILE A 117 23.38 17.46 -18.34
C ILE A 117 22.51 17.84 -17.15
N THR A 118 21.52 18.69 -17.39
CA THR A 118 20.51 19.08 -16.43
C THR A 118 19.17 18.52 -16.87
N HIS A 119 18.53 17.73 -16.02
CA HIS A 119 17.16 17.27 -16.24
C HIS A 119 16.21 18.33 -15.71
N LEU A 120 15.51 19.02 -16.62
CA LEU A 120 14.70 20.20 -16.30
C LEU A 120 13.56 19.92 -15.30
N PRO A 121 12.79 18.80 -15.41
CA PRO A 121 11.68 18.54 -14.50
C PRO A 121 12.10 18.30 -13.05
N THR A 122 13.28 17.67 -12.82
CA THR A 122 13.75 17.32 -11.47
C THR A 122 14.90 18.20 -10.99
N ASN A 123 15.43 19.08 -11.84
CA ASN A 123 16.64 19.88 -11.60
C ASN A 123 17.90 19.06 -11.23
N ILE A 124 17.91 17.76 -11.54
CA ILE A 124 19.09 16.93 -11.31
C ILE A 124 20.16 17.28 -12.33
N VAL A 125 21.34 17.61 -11.81
CA VAL A 125 22.51 17.98 -12.61
C VAL A 125 23.57 16.91 -12.51
N VAL A 126 24.11 16.49 -13.66
CA VAL A 126 25.23 15.55 -13.77
C VAL A 126 26.31 16.14 -14.65
N ALA A 127 27.56 16.07 -14.23
CA ALA A 127 28.69 16.50 -15.03
C ALA A 127 29.69 15.35 -15.20
N CYS A 128 30.22 15.17 -16.39
CA CYS A 128 31.23 14.19 -16.71
C CYS A 128 32.37 14.79 -17.50
N GLN A 129 33.60 14.55 -17.05
CA GLN A 129 34.86 14.97 -17.69
C GLN A 129 35.92 13.86 -17.71
N ALA A 130 35.49 12.60 -17.53
CA ALA A 130 36.39 11.46 -17.33
C ALA A 130 37.12 11.05 -18.62
N GLN A 131 36.57 11.37 -19.79
CA GLN A 131 37.08 10.93 -21.09
C GLN A 131 37.58 12.11 -21.93
N ARG A 132 38.52 11.81 -22.84
CA ARG A 132 39.03 12.83 -23.82
C ARG A 132 38.02 13.17 -24.92
N SER A 133 37.01 12.35 -25.12
CA SER A 133 35.97 12.54 -26.14
C SER A 133 34.70 13.09 -25.52
N GLN A 134 34.19 14.19 -26.05
CA GLN A 134 32.91 14.80 -25.64
C GLN A 134 31.75 13.83 -25.80
N GLY A 135 31.68 13.03 -26.88
CA GLY A 135 30.63 12.01 -27.08
C GLY A 135 30.63 10.95 -25.99
N LYS A 136 31.82 10.45 -25.61
CA LYS A 136 31.93 9.47 -24.50
C LYS A 136 31.54 10.06 -23.16
N ASN A 137 31.87 11.33 -22.88
CA ASN A 137 31.45 12.03 -21.68
C ASN A 137 29.93 12.22 -21.64
N ARG A 138 29.31 12.51 -22.80
CA ARG A 138 27.84 12.61 -22.90
C ARG A 138 27.16 11.28 -22.61
N GLU A 139 27.65 10.18 -23.16
CA GLU A 139 27.10 8.84 -22.89
C GLU A 139 27.22 8.45 -21.40
N LEU A 140 28.38 8.73 -20.79
CA LEU A 140 28.59 8.49 -19.36
C LEU A 140 27.69 9.39 -18.50
N ALA A 141 27.58 10.67 -18.84
CA ALA A 141 26.69 11.59 -18.13
C ALA A 141 25.21 11.13 -18.23
N MET A 142 24.76 10.61 -19.38
CA MET A 142 23.42 10.03 -19.54
C MET A 142 23.21 8.79 -18.67
N LYS A 143 24.21 7.90 -18.56
CA LYS A 143 24.14 6.75 -17.66
C LYS A 143 24.04 7.18 -16.20
N MET A 144 24.87 8.14 -15.79
CA MET A 144 24.83 8.71 -14.43
C MET A 144 23.50 9.41 -14.14
N LEU A 145 22.93 10.12 -15.11
CA LEU A 145 21.62 10.74 -14.95
C LEU A 145 20.52 9.70 -14.75
N ARG A 146 20.50 8.63 -15.54
CA ARG A 146 19.55 7.53 -15.37
C ARG A 146 19.63 6.90 -13.99
N SER A 147 20.85 6.61 -13.50
CA SER A 147 21.04 6.11 -12.13
C SER A 147 20.48 7.06 -11.08
N ARG A 148 20.76 8.37 -11.18
CA ARG A 148 20.25 9.33 -10.19
C ARG A 148 18.73 9.48 -10.22
N LEU A 149 18.13 9.47 -11.41
CA LEU A 149 16.67 9.50 -11.55
C LEU A 149 16.03 8.22 -10.99
N TYR A 150 16.66 7.08 -11.21
CA TYR A 150 16.23 5.81 -10.61
C TYR A 150 16.26 5.85 -9.07
N ASP A 151 17.39 6.31 -8.49
CA ASP A 151 17.51 6.44 -7.04
C ASP A 151 16.47 7.40 -6.43
N GLU A 152 16.16 8.49 -7.15
CA GLU A 152 15.14 9.46 -6.71
C GLU A 152 13.73 8.86 -6.75
N GLU A 153 13.43 8.07 -7.79
CA GLU A 153 12.14 7.40 -7.91
C GLU A 153 11.96 6.29 -6.86
N VAL A 154 13.03 5.53 -6.57
CA VAL A 154 13.04 4.55 -5.47
C VAL A 154 12.74 5.24 -4.14
N LYS A 155 13.40 6.38 -3.86
CA LYS A 155 13.15 7.14 -2.62
C LYS A 155 11.72 7.65 -2.52
N LYS A 156 11.14 8.13 -3.62
CA LYS A 156 9.74 8.58 -3.62
C LYS A 156 8.79 7.44 -3.32
N ARG A 157 8.98 6.28 -3.95
CA ARG A 157 8.17 5.07 -3.68
C ARG A 157 8.33 4.60 -2.24
N GLN A 158 9.55 4.60 -1.71
CA GLN A 158 9.79 4.24 -0.32
C GLN A 158 9.07 5.20 0.64
N ALA A 159 9.17 6.52 0.41
CA ALA A 159 8.47 7.50 1.23
C ALA A 159 6.94 7.37 1.17
N GLU A 160 6.39 6.95 0.03
CA GLU A 160 4.96 6.65 -0.11
C GLU A 160 4.56 5.38 0.67
N THR A 161 5.38 4.33 0.59
CA THR A 161 5.20 3.11 1.38
C THR A 161 5.28 3.40 2.88
N ASP A 162 6.27 4.18 3.32
CA ASP A 162 6.45 4.57 4.72
C ASP A 162 5.25 5.37 5.25
N ARG A 163 4.68 6.27 4.45
CA ARG A 163 3.44 7.00 4.81
C ARG A 163 2.24 6.08 4.95
N LEU A 164 2.14 5.05 4.10
CA LEU A 164 1.09 4.04 4.21
C LEU A 164 1.27 3.21 5.49
N ASP A 165 2.50 2.89 5.84
CA ASP A 165 2.83 2.15 7.07
C ASP A 165 2.57 2.97 8.34
N GLU A 166 2.88 4.25 8.35
CA GLU A 166 2.54 5.17 9.45
C GLU A 166 1.03 5.34 9.65
N SER A 167 0.24 5.10 8.61
CA SER A 167 -1.24 5.15 8.70
C SER A 167 -1.87 3.90 9.34
N LYS A 168 -1.06 2.90 9.73
CA LYS A 168 -1.55 1.72 10.47
C LYS A 168 -2.07 2.16 11.82
N LEU A 169 -3.38 1.98 12.03
CA LEU A 169 -4.03 2.25 13.31
C LEU A 169 -3.59 1.21 14.34
N ASP A 170 -3.36 1.68 15.57
CA ASP A 170 -3.12 0.78 16.70
C ASP A 170 -4.28 -0.20 16.89
N ILE A 171 -3.96 -1.46 17.15
CA ILE A 171 -4.93 -2.52 17.40
C ILE A 171 -5.44 -2.35 18.84
N SER A 172 -6.41 -1.44 19.03
CA SER A 172 -6.96 -1.12 20.34
C SER A 172 -8.49 -1.00 20.34
N PHE A 173 -9.09 -1.06 21.53
CA PHE A 173 -10.49 -0.75 21.72
C PHE A 173 -10.76 0.69 21.27
N GLY A 174 -11.81 0.88 20.45
CA GLY A 174 -12.22 2.19 19.96
C GLY A 174 -11.74 2.53 18.53
N SER A 175 -10.78 1.78 17.96
CA SER A 175 -10.30 1.98 16.58
C SER A 175 -10.90 0.98 15.57
N GLN A 176 -11.86 0.14 15.97
CA GLN A 176 -12.44 -0.85 15.08
C GLN A 176 -13.34 -0.25 14.00
N ILE A 177 -13.08 -0.63 12.73
CA ILE A 177 -13.92 -0.24 11.61
C ILE A 177 -15.18 -1.11 11.50
N ARG A 178 -15.10 -2.39 11.92
CA ARG A 178 -16.21 -3.35 11.85
C ARG A 178 -16.19 -4.35 12.99
N SER A 179 -17.37 -4.58 13.58
CA SER A 179 -17.59 -5.58 14.61
C SER A 179 -18.39 -6.76 14.09
N TYR A 180 -17.94 -7.97 14.41
CA TYR A 180 -18.58 -9.25 14.10
C TYR A 180 -19.01 -9.88 15.41
N ILE A 181 -20.29 -9.80 15.72
CA ILE A 181 -20.89 -10.33 16.97
C ILE A 181 -21.63 -11.62 16.63
N LEU A 182 -21.20 -12.74 17.20
CA LEU A 182 -21.81 -14.04 17.02
C LEU A 182 -22.69 -14.43 18.22
N GLN A 183 -22.37 -13.96 19.41
CA GLN A 183 -23.12 -14.18 20.66
C GLN A 183 -23.09 -12.90 21.51
N PRO A 184 -24.18 -12.61 22.28
CA PRO A 184 -25.43 -13.37 22.44
C PRO A 184 -26.41 -13.19 21.28
N TYR A 185 -26.21 -12.19 20.44
CA TYR A 185 -26.98 -11.94 19.22
C TYR A 185 -26.05 -11.97 18.02
N ARG A 186 -26.62 -12.05 16.84
CA ARG A 186 -25.83 -12.15 15.60
C ARG A 186 -25.94 -10.85 14.81
N LEU A 187 -24.83 -10.15 14.68
CA LEU A 187 -24.77 -8.87 13.97
C LEU A 187 -23.35 -8.59 13.44
N ILE A 188 -23.28 -8.07 12.23
CA ILE A 188 -22.07 -7.42 11.71
C ILE A 188 -22.41 -5.95 11.47
N LYS A 189 -21.61 -5.03 12.06
CA LYS A 189 -21.81 -3.58 11.98
C LYS A 189 -20.53 -2.89 11.57
N ASP A 190 -20.60 -2.04 10.55
CA ASP A 190 -19.53 -1.13 10.18
C ASP A 190 -19.74 0.21 10.90
N HIS A 191 -18.76 0.61 11.73
CA HIS A 191 -18.86 1.79 12.59
C HIS A 191 -18.73 3.12 11.82
N ARG A 192 -18.17 3.09 10.63
CA ARG A 192 -18.00 4.27 9.76
C ARG A 192 -19.27 4.64 9.01
N THR A 193 -20.01 3.63 8.57
CA THR A 193 -21.23 3.81 7.76
C THR A 193 -22.51 3.53 8.52
N LYS A 194 -22.40 2.92 9.71
CA LYS A 194 -23.50 2.38 10.54
C LYS A 194 -24.34 1.31 9.84
N PHE A 195 -23.84 0.83 8.70
CA PHE A 195 -24.47 -0.28 8.00
C PHE A 195 -24.31 -1.58 8.80
N SER A 196 -25.39 -2.32 8.94
CA SER A 196 -25.39 -3.56 9.73
C SER A 196 -26.19 -4.68 9.05
N VAL A 197 -25.76 -5.91 9.29
CA VAL A 197 -26.39 -7.13 8.73
C VAL A 197 -26.49 -8.20 9.82
N GLY A 198 -27.68 -8.79 9.99
CA GLY A 198 -27.93 -9.90 10.94
C GLY A 198 -27.52 -11.27 10.40
N ASP A 199 -27.48 -11.44 9.08
CA ASP A 199 -27.03 -12.69 8.45
C ASP A 199 -25.51 -12.78 8.43
N VAL A 200 -24.95 -13.14 9.58
CA VAL A 200 -23.51 -13.21 9.80
C VAL A 200 -22.84 -14.28 8.93
N ASP A 201 -23.50 -15.43 8.75
CA ASP A 201 -22.92 -16.55 8.00
C ASP A 201 -22.76 -16.19 6.52
N ARG A 202 -23.73 -15.53 5.94
CA ARG A 202 -23.67 -15.05 4.58
C ARG A 202 -22.50 -14.08 4.34
N VAL A 203 -22.26 -13.15 5.27
CA VAL A 203 -21.15 -12.23 5.19
C VAL A 203 -19.80 -12.96 5.36
N LEU A 204 -19.70 -13.87 6.33
CA LEU A 204 -18.49 -14.68 6.55
C LEU A 204 -18.21 -15.65 5.39
N ASP A 205 -19.21 -15.97 4.59
CA ASP A 205 -19.07 -16.72 3.33
C ASP A 205 -18.86 -15.82 2.11
N GLY A 206 -18.41 -14.58 2.34
CA GLY A 206 -17.89 -13.68 1.31
C GLY A 206 -18.86 -12.65 0.76
N ASP A 207 -20.06 -12.43 1.33
CA ASP A 207 -20.97 -11.37 0.89
C ASP A 207 -20.59 -10.01 1.49
N LEU A 208 -19.45 -9.44 1.04
CA LEU A 208 -18.92 -8.15 1.49
C LEU A 208 -19.42 -6.96 0.68
N ASP A 209 -19.97 -7.17 -0.50
CA ASP A 209 -20.39 -6.12 -1.41
C ASP A 209 -21.27 -5.05 -0.78
N PRO A 210 -22.27 -5.38 0.08
CA PRO A 210 -23.08 -4.35 0.72
C PRO A 210 -22.26 -3.40 1.62
N PHE A 211 -21.25 -3.92 2.34
CA PHE A 211 -20.37 -3.11 3.17
C PHE A 211 -19.43 -2.24 2.31
N ILE A 212 -18.82 -2.82 1.30
CA ILE A 212 -17.93 -2.12 0.35
C ILE A 212 -18.68 -0.98 -0.33
N ARG A 213 -19.89 -1.24 -0.86
CA ARG A 213 -20.72 -0.22 -1.50
C ARG A 213 -21.13 0.89 -0.52
N SER A 214 -21.56 0.53 0.67
CA SER A 214 -21.94 1.49 1.72
C SER A 214 -20.77 2.41 2.05
N TYR A 215 -19.55 1.84 2.21
CA TYR A 215 -18.33 2.60 2.46
C TYR A 215 -17.98 3.56 1.31
N LEU A 216 -17.97 3.07 0.07
CA LEU A 216 -17.63 3.88 -1.11
C LEU A 216 -18.61 5.03 -1.31
N MET A 217 -19.91 4.80 -1.09
CA MET A 217 -20.93 5.85 -1.16
C MET A 217 -20.76 6.89 -0.07
N ALA A 218 -20.51 6.45 1.17
CA ALA A 218 -20.29 7.35 2.30
C ALA A 218 -19.01 8.19 2.10
N LYS A 219 -17.92 7.57 1.61
CA LYS A 219 -16.67 8.27 1.28
C LYS A 219 -16.87 9.35 0.20
N LYS A 220 -17.68 9.05 -0.83
CA LYS A 220 -18.01 10.00 -1.89
C LYS A 220 -18.79 11.21 -1.35
N THR A 221 -19.67 11.00 -0.39
CA THR A 221 -20.59 12.03 0.13
C THR A 221 -19.95 12.87 1.24
N LYS A 222 -19.24 12.23 2.17
CA LYS A 222 -18.71 12.86 3.38
C LYS A 222 -17.20 13.15 3.35
N GLY A 223 -16.47 12.60 2.37
CA GLY A 223 -15.01 12.67 2.31
C GLY A 223 -14.35 11.76 3.35
N LYS A 224 -13.77 12.35 4.41
CA LYS A 224 -13.18 11.57 5.52
C LYS A 224 -14.30 11.02 6.42
N LEU A 225 -14.27 9.71 6.66
CA LEU A 225 -15.21 9.03 7.56
C LEU A 225 -14.56 8.89 8.93
N GLU A 226 -15.25 9.32 9.97
CA GLU A 226 -14.84 9.15 11.35
C GLU A 226 -15.38 7.81 11.90
N ILE A 227 -14.60 7.19 12.77
CA ILE A 227 -15.00 5.99 13.50
C ILE A 227 -15.66 6.49 14.79
N GLU A 228 -16.96 6.25 14.93
CA GLU A 228 -17.61 6.51 16.19
C GLU A 228 -17.35 5.34 17.16
N PRO A 229 -17.02 5.63 18.43
CA PRO A 229 -16.86 4.58 19.42
C PRO A 229 -18.16 3.78 19.58
N ASP A 230 -18.02 2.49 19.84
CA ASP A 230 -19.17 1.64 20.17
C ASP A 230 -19.79 2.10 21.48
N ASP A 231 -21.07 2.42 21.44
CA ASP A 231 -21.93 2.61 22.60
C ASP A 231 -22.55 1.25 23.04
N ASP A 232 -21.91 0.16 22.66
CA ASP A 232 -22.27 -1.18 23.16
C ASP A 232 -21.83 -1.23 24.62
N GLY A 233 -22.69 -0.70 25.50
CA GLY A 233 -22.52 -0.80 26.93
C GLY A 233 -22.09 -2.23 27.28
N ASP A 234 -20.99 -2.35 27.99
CA ASP A 234 -20.59 -3.58 28.66
C ASP A 234 -21.80 -4.09 29.49
N VAL A 235 -22.62 -4.90 28.86
CA VAL A 235 -23.58 -5.72 29.62
C VAL A 235 -22.73 -6.85 30.21
N ALA A 236 -22.32 -6.59 31.44
CA ALA A 236 -21.64 -7.51 32.33
C ALA A 236 -22.36 -8.87 32.45
#